data_878708b5fca05d2ef2121c4e17a6abdb
#
_entry.id   878708b5fca05d2ef2121c4e17a6abdb
#
_cell.length_a   1.000
_cell.length_b   1.000
_cell.length_c   1.000
_cell.angle_alpha   90.00
_cell.angle_beta   90.00
_cell.angle_gamma   90.00
#
_symmetry.space_group_name_H-M   'P 1'
#
loop_
_entity.id
_entity.type
_entity.pdbx_description
1 polymer ?
#
loop_
_entity_poly.entity_id
_entity_poly.type
_entity_poly.pdbx_seq_one_letter_code
_entity_poly.pdbx_strand_id
1 'polypeptide(L)'
;MNEYDSNRIFDSVKRIGYEKTDIYENADCYLLNTCHIRDKAKEKVYHEIGRVKKKFRFKKKPLVIIAGCVAQAENQEMLKREPYIDLVIGPQSYHKINNTILNHIEQKKRIEETEFDADLKFDYLSKIKNSSSKVSSFLTIQEGCDKFCHFCVVPFTRGPEYSRPYNQILDEAKYLADNGVREIILLGQNVNAYNNDKFKLSDLILSIEKLSEIERVRYTTSHPK
;
A
#
# COMPACT_ATOMS: atom_id res chain seq x y z
N MET A 1 -7.03 -1.08 -3.47
CA MET A 1 -5.56 -0.91 -3.33
C MET A 1 -5.20 0.01 -2.17
N ASN A 2 -5.55 1.30 -2.17
CA ASN A 2 -5.06 2.24 -1.15
C ASN A 2 -5.41 1.84 0.30
N GLU A 3 -6.61 1.32 0.56
CA GLU A 3 -6.98 0.81 1.89
C GLU A 3 -6.17 -0.42 2.29
N TYR A 4 -6.00 -1.39 1.37
CA TYR A 4 -5.15 -2.54 1.58
C TYR A 4 -3.71 -2.10 1.89
N ASP A 5 -3.13 -1.25 1.05
CA ASP A 5 -1.78 -0.72 1.24
C ASP A 5 -1.63 -0.04 2.61
N SER A 6 -2.62 0.80 3.02
CA SER A 6 -2.59 1.47 4.32
C SER A 6 -2.60 0.49 5.49
N ASN A 7 -3.39 -0.58 5.40
CA ASN A 7 -3.42 -1.62 6.42
C ASN A 7 -2.08 -2.38 6.48
N ARG A 8 -1.50 -2.74 5.32
CA ARG A 8 -0.22 -3.46 5.24
C ARG A 8 0.96 -2.59 5.72
N ILE A 9 0.94 -1.29 5.41
CA ILE A 9 1.91 -0.34 5.98
C ILE A 9 1.79 -0.33 7.51
N PHE A 10 0.56 -0.23 8.03
CA PHE A 10 0.34 -0.24 9.47
C PHE A 10 0.83 -1.55 10.12
N ASP A 11 0.51 -2.71 9.53
CA ASP A 11 0.99 -4.01 10.00
C ASP A 11 2.52 -4.06 10.06
N SER A 12 3.19 -3.41 9.11
CA SER A 12 4.65 -3.32 9.08
C SER A 12 5.19 -2.43 10.22
N VAL A 13 4.68 -1.20 10.36
CA VAL A 13 5.21 -0.25 11.35
C VAL A 13 4.85 -0.62 12.79
N LYS A 14 3.77 -1.37 12.99
CA LYS A 14 3.43 -1.96 14.29
C LYS A 14 4.56 -2.83 14.86
N ARG A 15 5.33 -3.50 14.00
CA ARG A 15 6.46 -4.35 14.42
C ARG A 15 7.62 -3.56 15.02
N ILE A 16 7.71 -2.27 14.76
CA ILE A 16 8.70 -1.36 15.35
C ILE A 16 8.10 -0.45 16.42
N GLY A 17 6.92 -0.81 16.95
CA GLY A 17 6.30 -0.18 18.11
C GLY A 17 5.34 0.97 17.84
N TYR A 18 4.95 1.22 16.57
CA TYR A 18 3.92 2.22 16.28
C TYR A 18 2.51 1.67 16.50
N GLU A 19 1.67 2.50 17.08
CA GLU A 19 0.23 2.24 17.26
C GLU A 19 -0.62 3.34 16.62
N LYS A 20 -1.86 3.01 16.25
CA LYS A 20 -2.80 4.00 15.73
C LYS A 20 -3.33 4.88 16.86
N THR A 21 -3.43 6.18 16.59
CA THR A 21 -4.11 7.11 17.48
C THR A 21 -5.11 7.97 16.69
N ASP A 22 -6.28 8.22 17.29
CA ASP A 22 -7.27 9.16 16.77
C ASP A 22 -7.04 10.59 17.27
N ILE A 23 -6.10 10.76 18.22
CA ILE A 23 -5.76 12.05 18.80
C ILE A 23 -4.56 12.63 18.05
N TYR A 24 -4.85 13.54 17.13
CA TYR A 24 -3.85 14.18 16.28
C TYR A 24 -2.68 14.81 17.05
N GLU A 25 -3.00 15.42 18.18
CA GLU A 25 -2.04 16.15 19.02
C GLU A 25 -1.00 15.25 19.68
N ASN A 26 -1.27 13.97 19.79
CA ASN A 26 -0.41 12.97 20.42
C ASN A 26 0.37 12.12 19.40
N ALA A 27 0.21 12.40 18.10
CA ALA A 27 0.86 11.62 17.07
C ALA A 27 2.37 11.96 16.98
N ASP A 28 3.22 10.97 17.17
CA ASP A 28 4.67 11.07 16.92
C ASP A 28 5.02 10.82 15.44
N CYS A 29 4.12 10.18 14.70
CA CYS A 29 4.25 9.90 13.27
C CYS A 29 2.96 10.23 12.54
N TYR A 30 3.07 10.92 11.42
CA TYR A 30 1.99 11.21 10.49
C TYR A 30 2.27 10.57 9.14
N LEU A 31 1.54 9.51 8.81
CA LEU A 31 1.68 8.80 7.56
C LEU A 31 0.48 9.06 6.64
N LEU A 32 0.75 9.63 5.48
CA LEU A 32 -0.26 9.89 4.45
C LEU A 32 -0.03 8.95 3.26
N ASN A 33 -0.88 7.93 3.12
CA ASN A 33 -0.87 7.07 1.95
C ASN A 33 -1.73 7.68 0.84
N THR A 34 -1.11 7.90 -0.32
CA THR A 34 -1.64 8.75 -1.39
C THR A 34 -2.01 7.97 -2.63
N CYS A 35 -3.00 8.47 -3.37
CA CYS A 35 -3.41 7.93 -4.66
C CYS A 35 -3.24 9.00 -5.75
N HIS A 36 -2.75 8.63 -6.91
CA HIS A 36 -2.47 9.55 -8.05
C HIS A 36 -3.44 9.29 -9.22
N ILE A 37 -4.75 9.29 -8.96
CA ILE A 37 -5.76 9.07 -10.03
C ILE A 37 -6.08 10.38 -10.77
N ARG A 38 -5.86 11.55 -10.14
CA ARG A 38 -6.20 12.87 -10.69
C ARG A 38 -5.15 13.91 -10.29
N ASP A 39 -4.90 14.90 -11.13
CA ASP A 39 -3.95 16.00 -10.86
C ASP A 39 -4.20 16.71 -9.52
N LYS A 40 -5.47 16.88 -9.15
CA LYS A 40 -5.86 17.44 -7.84
C LYS A 40 -5.43 16.59 -6.63
N ALA A 41 -5.07 15.33 -6.83
CA ALA A 41 -4.62 14.47 -5.72
C ALA A 41 -3.28 14.93 -5.16
N LYS A 42 -2.36 15.37 -6.01
CA LYS A 42 -1.08 15.96 -5.65
C LYS A 42 -1.26 17.21 -4.77
N GLU A 43 -2.06 18.17 -5.21
CA GLU A 43 -2.29 19.41 -4.44
C GLU A 43 -2.94 19.13 -3.08
N LYS A 44 -3.84 18.13 -2.99
CA LYS A 44 -4.43 17.72 -1.70
C LYS A 44 -3.37 17.24 -0.70
N VAL A 45 -2.32 16.56 -1.15
CA VAL A 45 -1.21 16.11 -0.29
C VAL A 45 -0.53 17.33 0.35
N TYR A 46 -0.16 18.33 -0.45
CA TYR A 46 0.50 19.53 0.06
C TYR A 46 -0.41 20.36 0.99
N HIS A 47 -1.71 20.44 0.68
CA HIS A 47 -2.68 21.08 1.57
C HIS A 47 -2.79 20.36 2.92
N GLU A 48 -2.78 19.02 2.92
CA GLU A 48 -2.83 18.25 4.16
C GLU A 48 -1.55 18.43 4.99
N ILE A 49 -0.39 18.45 4.35
CA ILE A 49 0.87 18.77 5.04
C ILE A 49 0.81 20.16 5.66
N GLY A 50 0.24 21.14 4.95
CA GLY A 50 0.01 22.50 5.49
C GLY A 50 -0.87 22.50 6.75
N ARG A 51 -1.90 21.63 6.80
CA ARG A 51 -2.73 21.43 8.00
C ARG A 51 -1.95 20.82 9.15
N VAL A 52 -1.14 19.79 8.88
CA VAL A 52 -0.26 19.16 9.88
C VAL A 52 0.71 20.20 10.44
N LYS A 53 1.40 20.96 9.58
CA LYS A 53 2.29 22.07 10.01
C LYS A 53 1.59 23.05 10.94
N LYS A 54 0.37 23.46 10.60
CA LYS A 54 -0.41 24.40 11.42
C LYS A 54 -0.74 23.80 12.80
N LYS A 55 -1.14 22.52 12.86
CA LYS A 55 -1.50 21.83 14.10
C LYS A 55 -0.30 21.66 15.04
N PHE A 56 0.88 21.39 14.48
CA PHE A 56 2.10 21.17 15.26
C PHE A 56 3.00 22.42 15.39
N ARG A 57 2.48 23.62 15.06
CA ARG A 57 3.27 24.86 15.07
C ARG A 57 3.95 25.14 16.41
N PHE A 58 3.30 24.79 17.52
CA PHE A 58 3.78 25.02 18.90
C PHE A 58 4.09 23.73 19.65
N LYS A 59 4.21 22.61 18.92
CA LYS A 59 4.50 21.28 19.46
C LYS A 59 5.72 20.68 18.77
N LYS A 60 6.21 19.57 19.29
CA LYS A 60 7.24 18.77 18.61
C LYS A 60 6.71 18.31 17.27
N LYS A 61 7.48 18.55 16.21
CA LYS A 61 7.15 18.06 14.86
C LYS A 61 7.07 16.53 14.87
N PRO A 62 5.99 15.91 14.37
CA PRO A 62 5.93 14.48 14.17
C PRO A 62 6.83 14.06 12.99
N LEU A 63 7.19 12.78 12.93
CA LEU A 63 7.74 12.19 11.72
C LEU A 63 6.68 12.23 10.61
N VAL A 64 6.98 12.86 9.47
CA VAL A 64 6.03 13.00 8.35
C VAL A 64 6.44 12.11 7.19
N ILE A 65 5.61 11.10 6.91
CA ILE A 65 5.81 10.11 5.85
C ILE A 65 4.74 10.27 4.78
N ILE A 66 5.16 10.43 3.54
CA ILE A 66 4.25 10.38 2.38
C ILE A 66 4.51 9.08 1.64
N ALA A 67 3.46 8.28 1.47
CA ALA A 67 3.51 6.99 0.81
C ALA A 67 2.55 6.90 -0.38
N GLY A 68 2.74 5.93 -1.25
CA GLY A 68 1.81 5.62 -2.35
C GLY A 68 2.13 6.29 -3.67
N CYS A 69 1.13 6.35 -4.56
CA CYS A 69 1.37 6.72 -5.97
C CYS A 69 1.79 8.18 -6.18
N VAL A 70 1.35 9.13 -5.34
CA VAL A 70 1.86 10.53 -5.45
C VAL A 70 3.31 10.59 -4.97
N ALA A 71 3.66 9.85 -3.90
CA ALA A 71 5.04 9.73 -3.45
C ALA A 71 5.95 9.18 -4.56
N GLN A 72 5.52 8.14 -5.27
CA GLN A 72 6.23 7.58 -6.41
C GLN A 72 6.43 8.58 -7.55
N ALA A 73 5.35 9.30 -7.92
CA ALA A 73 5.38 10.22 -9.06
C ALA A 73 6.24 11.45 -8.80
N GLU A 74 6.24 11.96 -7.58
CA GLU A 74 6.97 13.18 -7.19
C GLU A 74 8.39 12.88 -6.69
N ASN A 75 8.62 11.71 -6.12
CA ASN A 75 9.89 11.21 -5.57
C ASN A 75 10.72 12.29 -4.83
N GLN A 76 11.99 12.51 -5.19
CA GLN A 76 12.86 13.51 -4.58
C GLN A 76 12.37 14.95 -4.71
N GLU A 77 11.59 15.28 -5.76
CA GLU A 77 11.05 16.63 -5.93
C GLU A 77 10.08 16.99 -4.80
N MET A 78 9.36 16.02 -4.25
CA MET A 78 8.50 16.22 -3.08
C MET A 78 9.31 16.67 -1.87
N LEU A 79 10.47 16.05 -1.62
CA LEU A 79 11.37 16.45 -0.53
C LEU A 79 11.92 17.87 -0.73
N LYS A 80 12.25 18.24 -1.98
CA LYS A 80 12.73 19.61 -2.28
C LYS A 80 11.64 20.66 -2.10
N ARG A 81 10.43 20.37 -2.61
CA ARG A 81 9.29 21.29 -2.58
C ARG A 81 8.75 21.52 -1.16
N GLU A 82 8.75 20.47 -0.31
CA GLU A 82 8.18 20.55 1.04
C GLU A 82 9.16 20.03 2.10
N PRO A 83 9.92 20.96 2.75
CA PRO A 83 10.89 20.60 3.78
C PRO A 83 10.30 19.95 5.03
N TYR A 84 9.00 20.01 5.23
CA TYR A 84 8.32 19.41 6.39
C TYR A 84 8.16 17.88 6.25
N ILE A 85 8.31 17.34 5.04
CA ILE A 85 8.28 15.90 4.78
C ILE A 85 9.65 15.30 5.13
N ASP A 86 9.64 14.20 5.88
CA ASP A 86 10.83 13.47 6.27
C ASP A 86 11.10 12.27 5.35
N LEU A 87 10.06 11.51 5.03
CA LEU A 87 10.17 10.29 4.22
C LEU A 87 9.19 10.28 3.06
N VAL A 88 9.64 9.83 1.89
CA VAL A 88 8.83 9.60 0.69
C VAL A 88 9.01 8.14 0.28
N ILE A 89 7.90 7.37 0.22
CA ILE A 89 7.95 5.93 0.02
C ILE A 89 6.98 5.53 -1.09
N GLY A 90 7.51 4.97 -2.17
CA GLY A 90 6.75 4.44 -3.28
C GLY A 90 5.95 3.18 -2.92
N PRO A 91 4.91 2.84 -3.68
CA PRO A 91 4.05 1.68 -3.38
C PRO A 91 4.78 0.34 -3.45
N GLN A 92 5.86 0.23 -4.22
CA GLN A 92 6.67 -0.99 -4.32
C GLN A 92 7.75 -1.09 -3.23
N SER A 93 8.01 0.00 -2.48
CA SER A 93 9.07 0.06 -1.47
C SER A 93 8.55 -0.10 -0.03
N TYR A 94 7.30 -0.55 0.19
CA TYR A 94 6.74 -0.70 1.54
C TYR A 94 7.49 -1.71 2.43
N HIS A 95 8.17 -2.67 1.85
CA HIS A 95 9.03 -3.61 2.58
C HIS A 95 10.22 -2.92 3.27
N LYS A 96 10.65 -1.75 2.77
CA LYS A 96 11.75 -0.98 3.34
C LYS A 96 11.32 -0.01 4.44
N ILE A 97 10.01 0.21 4.66
CA ILE A 97 9.49 1.30 5.49
C ILE A 97 10.07 1.30 6.91
N ASN A 98 10.20 0.15 7.54
CA ASN A 98 10.73 0.06 8.91
C ASN A 98 12.20 0.49 8.98
N ASN A 99 13.02 -0.01 8.06
CA ASN A 99 14.44 0.34 7.99
C ASN A 99 14.61 1.83 7.66
N THR A 100 13.79 2.37 6.75
CA THR A 100 13.81 3.79 6.39
C THR A 100 13.45 4.70 7.56
N ILE A 101 12.46 4.31 8.36
CA ILE A 101 12.10 5.03 9.60
C ILE A 101 13.27 4.99 10.61
N LEU A 102 13.83 3.81 10.86
CA LEU A 102 14.94 3.66 11.81
C LEU A 102 16.19 4.45 11.38
N ASN A 103 16.55 4.38 10.09
CA ASN A 103 17.65 5.16 9.53
C ASN A 103 17.41 6.68 9.65
N HIS A 104 16.17 7.15 9.43
CA HIS A 104 15.83 8.56 9.62
C HIS A 104 15.98 8.97 11.08
N ILE A 105 15.50 8.15 12.03
CA ILE A 105 15.61 8.44 13.47
C ILE A 105 17.07 8.54 13.91
N GLU A 106 17.92 7.64 13.43
CA GLU A 106 19.35 7.58 13.77
C GLU A 106 20.14 8.73 13.11
N GLN A 107 20.00 8.89 11.80
CA GLN A 107 20.84 9.81 11.02
C GLN A 107 20.26 11.22 10.86
N LYS A 108 18.98 11.42 11.19
CA LYS A 108 18.23 12.67 10.96
C LYS A 108 18.22 13.12 9.49
N LYS A 109 18.40 12.19 8.56
CA LYS A 109 18.35 12.46 7.12
C LYS A 109 16.96 12.24 6.57
N ARG A 110 16.54 13.08 5.66
CA ARG A 110 15.32 12.89 4.88
C ARG A 110 15.61 11.87 3.78
N ILE A 111 14.70 10.91 3.60
CA ILE A 111 14.95 9.74 2.74
C ILE A 111 13.79 9.56 1.75
N GLU A 112 14.15 9.22 0.54
CA GLU A 112 13.22 8.81 -0.50
C GLU A 112 13.52 7.36 -0.91
N GLU A 113 12.47 6.54 -1.00
CA GLU A 113 12.50 5.14 -1.41
C GLU A 113 11.37 4.91 -2.43
N THR A 114 11.70 4.99 -3.72
CA THR A 114 10.73 4.85 -4.82
C THR A 114 11.16 3.81 -5.86
N GLU A 115 11.98 2.86 -5.47
CA GLU A 115 12.37 1.74 -6.33
C GLU A 115 11.20 0.80 -6.61
N PHE A 116 11.19 0.23 -7.82
CA PHE A 116 10.21 -0.77 -8.23
C PHE A 116 10.70 -2.17 -7.87
N ASP A 117 10.15 -2.76 -6.80
CA ASP A 117 10.50 -4.10 -6.33
C ASP A 117 9.28 -4.81 -5.78
N ALA A 118 8.44 -5.32 -6.68
CA ALA A 118 7.20 -6.01 -6.31
C ALA A 118 7.47 -7.37 -5.64
N ASP A 119 8.51 -8.09 -6.08
CA ASP A 119 8.87 -9.40 -5.54
C ASP A 119 9.23 -9.29 -4.07
N LEU A 120 10.21 -8.47 -3.73
CA LEU A 120 10.63 -8.26 -2.34
C LEU A 120 9.52 -7.69 -1.48
N LYS A 121 8.67 -6.82 -2.04
CA LYS A 121 7.50 -6.29 -1.33
C LYS A 121 6.57 -7.42 -0.90
N PHE A 122 6.15 -8.27 -1.82
CA PHE A 122 5.18 -9.32 -1.52
C PHE A 122 5.78 -10.45 -0.70
N ASP A 123 7.05 -10.79 -0.90
CA ASP A 123 7.76 -11.73 -0.05
C ASP A 123 7.87 -11.23 1.40
N TYR A 124 8.11 -9.94 1.60
CA TYR A 124 8.09 -9.34 2.92
C TYR A 124 6.69 -9.35 3.54
N LEU A 125 5.67 -8.93 2.78
CA LEU A 125 4.30 -8.85 3.25
C LEU A 125 3.70 -10.23 3.55
N SER A 126 4.12 -11.30 2.84
CA SER A 126 3.67 -12.67 3.12
C SER A 126 4.07 -13.14 4.53
N LYS A 127 5.17 -12.62 5.09
CA LYS A 127 5.67 -12.91 6.44
C LYS A 127 4.99 -12.09 7.54
N ILE A 128 4.09 -11.18 7.19
CA ILE A 128 3.38 -10.30 8.12
C ILE A 128 1.89 -10.64 8.07
N LYS A 129 1.32 -10.95 9.24
CA LYS A 129 -0.11 -11.24 9.35
C LYS A 129 -0.92 -10.01 8.97
N ASN A 130 -1.95 -10.20 8.13
CA ASN A 130 -2.89 -9.15 7.77
C ASN A 130 -3.85 -8.91 8.94
N SER A 131 -3.81 -7.75 9.56
CA SER A 131 -4.59 -7.42 10.76
C SER A 131 -6.06 -7.08 10.48
N SER A 132 -6.57 -7.37 9.27
CA SER A 132 -7.98 -7.13 8.95
C SER A 132 -8.88 -7.98 9.84
N SER A 133 -9.72 -7.31 10.64
CA SER A 133 -10.72 -7.93 11.53
C SER A 133 -12.15 -7.70 11.06
N LYS A 134 -12.34 -7.23 9.84
CA LYS A 134 -13.65 -6.94 9.25
C LYS A 134 -14.24 -8.20 8.63
N VAL A 135 -15.56 -8.25 8.51
CA VAL A 135 -16.27 -9.31 7.77
C VAL A 135 -15.87 -9.36 6.30
N SER A 136 -15.52 -8.21 5.70
CA SER A 136 -15.04 -8.09 4.32
C SER A 136 -13.60 -7.58 4.31
N SER A 137 -12.72 -8.21 3.53
CA SER A 137 -11.31 -7.84 3.42
C SER A 137 -10.85 -7.76 1.97
N PHE A 138 -9.94 -6.81 1.72
CA PHE A 138 -9.24 -6.70 0.46
C PHE A 138 -8.02 -7.61 0.43
N LEU A 139 -7.78 -8.25 -0.72
CA LEU A 139 -6.63 -9.10 -0.98
C LEU A 139 -6.02 -8.75 -2.33
N THR A 140 -4.84 -8.16 -2.33
CA THR A 140 -4.13 -7.81 -3.56
C THR A 140 -3.52 -9.06 -4.18
N ILE A 141 -3.85 -9.31 -5.45
CA ILE A 141 -3.36 -10.46 -6.22
C ILE A 141 -2.44 -10.04 -7.37
N GLN A 142 -2.56 -8.78 -7.82
CA GLN A 142 -1.83 -8.27 -8.96
C GLN A 142 -1.54 -6.78 -8.75
N GLU A 143 -0.34 -6.32 -9.12
CA GLU A 143 0.04 -4.90 -9.15
C GLU A 143 0.72 -4.54 -10.46
N GLY A 144 0.72 -3.24 -10.79
CA GLY A 144 1.24 -2.72 -12.04
C GLY A 144 0.33 -2.99 -13.24
N CYS A 145 0.69 -2.48 -14.40
CA CYS A 145 -0.08 -2.70 -15.62
C CYS A 145 0.75 -2.34 -16.86
N ASP A 146 0.77 -3.22 -17.86
CA ASP A 146 1.52 -3.05 -19.10
C ASP A 146 0.66 -2.54 -20.28
N LYS A 147 -0.55 -2.05 -20.00
CA LYS A 147 -1.47 -1.59 -21.05
C LYS A 147 -1.15 -0.19 -21.57
N PHE A 148 -0.46 0.65 -20.82
CA PHE A 148 -0.05 2.00 -21.23
C PHE A 148 -1.19 2.83 -21.85
N CYS A 149 -2.41 2.73 -21.29
CA CYS A 149 -3.53 3.58 -21.73
C CYS A 149 -3.14 5.05 -21.66
N HIS A 150 -3.53 5.85 -22.67
CA HIS A 150 -3.08 7.22 -22.88
C HIS A 150 -3.15 8.15 -21.65
N PHE A 151 -4.18 8.00 -20.82
CA PHE A 151 -4.41 8.83 -19.63
C PHE A 151 -3.92 8.17 -18.32
N CYS A 152 -3.35 6.95 -18.39
CA CYS A 152 -3.14 6.14 -17.19
C CYS A 152 -1.73 6.30 -16.62
N VAL A 153 -1.65 6.67 -15.35
CA VAL A 153 -0.39 6.86 -14.61
C VAL A 153 0.13 5.56 -13.97
N VAL A 154 -0.65 4.47 -13.99
CA VAL A 154 -0.32 3.21 -13.28
C VAL A 154 1.04 2.64 -13.68
N PRO A 155 1.42 2.51 -14.96
CA PRO A 155 2.74 1.98 -15.34
C PRO A 155 3.90 2.76 -14.70
N PHE A 156 3.73 4.07 -14.49
CA PHE A 156 4.75 4.96 -13.94
C PHE A 156 4.76 5.02 -12.41
N THR A 157 3.67 4.61 -11.75
CA THR A 157 3.55 4.70 -10.28
C THR A 157 3.48 3.34 -9.59
N ARG A 158 3.08 2.28 -10.30
CA ARG A 158 3.01 0.91 -9.80
C ARG A 158 3.94 -0.05 -10.55
N GLY A 159 4.55 0.44 -11.64
CA GLY A 159 5.47 -0.34 -12.47
C GLY A 159 4.81 -1.35 -13.39
N PRO A 160 5.60 -2.30 -13.92
CA PRO A 160 5.13 -3.36 -14.78
C PRO A 160 4.16 -4.29 -14.07
N GLU A 161 3.41 -5.05 -14.85
CA GLU A 161 2.46 -6.02 -14.34
C GLU A 161 3.18 -7.14 -13.56
N TYR A 162 2.77 -7.31 -12.32
CA TYR A 162 3.25 -8.35 -11.42
C TYR A 162 2.08 -9.13 -10.82
N SER A 163 2.06 -10.44 -11.05
CA SER A 163 1.09 -11.36 -10.45
C SER A 163 1.71 -12.05 -9.23
N ARG A 164 1.11 -11.87 -8.05
CA ARG A 164 1.58 -12.51 -6.81
C ARG A 164 1.58 -14.03 -6.93
N PRO A 165 2.53 -14.73 -6.28
CA PRO A 165 2.52 -16.18 -6.22
C PRO A 165 1.20 -16.72 -5.69
N TYR A 166 0.64 -17.71 -6.42
CA TYR A 166 -0.65 -18.33 -6.11
C TYR A 166 -0.77 -18.82 -4.67
N ASN A 167 0.25 -19.51 -4.17
CA ASN A 167 0.25 -20.05 -2.81
C ASN A 167 0.23 -18.95 -1.75
N GLN A 168 0.98 -17.86 -1.94
CA GLN A 168 0.97 -16.73 -1.02
C GLN A 168 -0.41 -16.07 -0.90
N ILE A 169 -1.15 -16.02 -2.01
CA ILE A 169 -2.53 -15.49 -2.00
C ILE A 169 -3.47 -16.40 -1.23
N LEU A 170 -3.37 -17.72 -1.46
CA LEU A 170 -4.21 -18.70 -0.76
C LEU A 170 -3.90 -18.75 0.74
N ASP A 171 -2.64 -18.65 1.13
CA ASP A 171 -2.25 -18.63 2.55
C ASP A 171 -2.80 -17.38 3.26
N GLU A 172 -2.75 -16.21 2.59
CA GLU A 172 -3.36 -14.98 3.12
C GLU A 172 -4.89 -15.09 3.16
N ALA A 173 -5.52 -15.69 2.14
CA ALA A 173 -6.98 -15.92 2.11
C ALA A 173 -7.43 -16.83 3.25
N LYS A 174 -6.74 -17.95 3.50
CA LYS A 174 -6.99 -18.87 4.62
C LYS A 174 -6.85 -18.15 5.95
N TYR A 175 -5.75 -17.41 6.12
CA TYR A 175 -5.54 -16.64 7.35
C TYR A 175 -6.68 -15.65 7.61
N LEU A 176 -7.16 -14.95 6.58
CA LEU A 176 -8.29 -14.02 6.69
C LEU A 176 -9.59 -14.77 7.06
N ALA A 177 -9.87 -15.91 6.44
CA ALA A 177 -11.02 -16.76 6.72
C ALA A 177 -11.03 -17.25 8.18
N ASP A 178 -9.90 -17.76 8.66
CA ASP A 178 -9.70 -18.22 10.05
C ASP A 178 -9.88 -17.08 11.07
N ASN A 179 -9.67 -15.82 10.65
CA ASN A 179 -9.87 -14.63 11.50
C ASN A 179 -11.23 -13.93 11.30
N GLY A 180 -12.20 -14.63 10.74
CA GLY A 180 -13.60 -14.20 10.71
C GLY A 180 -14.01 -13.42 9.46
N VAL A 181 -13.14 -13.29 8.46
CA VAL A 181 -13.51 -12.72 7.16
C VAL A 181 -14.44 -13.68 6.43
N ARG A 182 -15.54 -13.15 5.89
CA ARG A 182 -16.56 -13.88 5.11
C ARG A 182 -16.60 -13.46 3.65
N GLU A 183 -16.09 -12.27 3.34
CA GLU A 183 -16.01 -11.75 1.99
C GLU A 183 -14.56 -11.35 1.66
N ILE A 184 -14.03 -11.89 0.56
CA ILE A 184 -12.73 -11.49 0.01
C ILE A 184 -12.95 -10.72 -1.29
N ILE A 185 -12.31 -9.54 -1.38
CA ILE A 185 -12.32 -8.71 -2.58
C ILE A 185 -10.91 -8.72 -3.18
N LEU A 186 -10.75 -9.43 -4.29
CA LEU A 186 -9.49 -9.51 -5.02
C LEU A 186 -9.16 -8.19 -5.71
N LEU A 187 -7.98 -7.67 -5.48
CA LEU A 187 -7.53 -6.38 -6.00
C LEU A 187 -6.36 -6.53 -6.98
N GLY A 188 -6.37 -5.68 -8.01
CA GLY A 188 -5.26 -5.46 -8.93
C GLY A 188 -5.46 -4.18 -9.72
N GLN A 189 -4.50 -3.74 -10.52
CA GLN A 189 -4.68 -2.71 -11.51
C GLN A 189 -5.37 -3.25 -12.77
N ASN A 190 -5.16 -4.54 -13.06
CA ASN A 190 -5.85 -5.29 -14.10
C ASN A 190 -6.02 -6.74 -13.63
N VAL A 191 -7.03 -6.98 -12.79
CA VAL A 191 -7.25 -8.28 -12.13
C VAL A 191 -7.41 -9.42 -13.14
N ASN A 192 -8.01 -9.15 -14.30
CA ASN A 192 -8.18 -10.15 -15.35
C ASN A 192 -6.88 -10.65 -15.96
N ALA A 193 -5.81 -9.87 -15.85
CA ALA A 193 -4.49 -10.27 -16.32
C ALA A 193 -3.72 -11.15 -15.35
N TYR A 194 -4.26 -11.42 -14.14
CA TYR A 194 -3.58 -12.30 -13.20
C TYR A 194 -3.17 -13.60 -13.87
N ASN A 195 -1.87 -13.87 -13.84
CA ASN A 195 -1.26 -15.05 -14.44
C ASN A 195 0.03 -15.38 -13.66
N ASN A 196 -0.01 -16.45 -12.88
CA ASN A 196 1.14 -16.94 -12.15
C ASN A 196 1.38 -18.41 -12.56
N ASP A 197 2.38 -18.64 -13.39
CA ASP A 197 2.68 -19.93 -14.03
C ASP A 197 1.45 -20.48 -14.79
N LYS A 198 0.89 -21.58 -14.28
CA LYS A 198 -0.32 -22.22 -14.82
C LYS A 198 -1.64 -21.71 -14.23
N PHE A 199 -1.58 -20.86 -13.18
CA PHE A 199 -2.76 -20.42 -12.47
C PHE A 199 -3.23 -19.06 -12.96
N LYS A 200 -4.53 -18.94 -13.23
CA LYS A 200 -5.22 -17.71 -13.65
C LYS A 200 -6.21 -17.24 -12.59
N LEU A 201 -6.85 -16.12 -12.84
CA LEU A 201 -7.86 -15.55 -11.92
C LEU A 201 -8.97 -16.57 -11.59
N SER A 202 -9.43 -17.34 -12.58
CA SER A 202 -10.44 -18.40 -12.37
C SER A 202 -10.01 -19.44 -11.33
N ASP A 203 -8.74 -19.86 -11.39
CA ASP A 203 -8.21 -20.86 -10.48
C ASP A 203 -8.13 -20.35 -9.04
N LEU A 204 -7.77 -19.04 -8.88
CA LEU A 204 -7.79 -18.39 -7.57
C LEU A 204 -9.20 -18.31 -7.01
N ILE A 205 -10.18 -17.87 -7.82
CA ILE A 205 -11.57 -17.75 -7.36
C ILE A 205 -12.09 -19.12 -6.90
N LEU A 206 -11.91 -20.18 -7.72
CA LEU A 206 -12.34 -21.54 -7.39
C LEU A 206 -11.64 -22.10 -6.14
N SER A 207 -10.41 -21.71 -5.88
CA SER A 207 -9.67 -22.18 -4.71
C SER A 207 -10.03 -21.44 -3.43
N ILE A 208 -10.35 -20.16 -3.52
CA ILE A 208 -10.83 -19.36 -2.39
C ILE A 208 -12.28 -19.74 -2.05
N GLU A 209 -13.12 -20.04 -3.06
CA GLU A 209 -14.50 -20.52 -2.87
C GLU A 209 -14.57 -21.82 -2.06
N LYS A 210 -13.55 -22.69 -2.15
CA LYS A 210 -13.47 -23.93 -1.37
C LYS A 210 -13.20 -23.73 0.12
N LEU A 211 -12.85 -22.52 0.55
CA LEU A 211 -12.71 -22.19 1.97
C LEU A 211 -14.10 -22.04 2.58
N SER A 212 -14.47 -22.95 3.48
CA SER A 212 -15.82 -23.06 4.08
C SER A 212 -16.30 -21.79 4.77
N GLU A 213 -15.38 -20.97 5.26
CA GLU A 213 -15.65 -19.72 5.98
C GLU A 213 -15.97 -18.56 5.04
N ILE A 214 -15.61 -18.66 3.75
CA ILE A 214 -15.80 -17.59 2.77
C ILE A 214 -17.15 -17.76 2.07
N GLU A 215 -18.00 -16.77 2.26
CA GLU A 215 -19.36 -16.74 1.67
C GLU A 215 -19.41 -15.99 0.33
N ARG A 216 -18.42 -15.10 0.09
CA ARG A 216 -18.38 -14.28 -1.12
C ARG A 216 -16.98 -13.96 -1.58
N VAL A 217 -16.73 -14.16 -2.86
CA VAL A 217 -15.53 -13.69 -3.55
C VAL A 217 -15.92 -12.64 -4.58
N ARG A 218 -15.26 -11.49 -4.53
CA ARG A 218 -15.41 -10.40 -5.51
C ARG A 218 -14.06 -10.03 -6.08
N TYR A 219 -14.05 -9.37 -7.21
CA TYR A 219 -12.85 -8.77 -7.78
C TYR A 219 -13.17 -7.41 -8.39
N THR A 220 -12.18 -6.58 -8.53
CA THR A 220 -12.34 -5.21 -9.03
C THR A 220 -11.13 -4.74 -9.81
N THR A 221 -11.39 -3.84 -10.73
CA THR A 221 -10.45 -3.23 -11.66
C THR A 221 -9.98 -4.19 -12.74
N SER A 222 -10.68 -4.16 -13.85
CA SER A 222 -10.39 -4.95 -15.05
C SER A 222 -10.17 -4.04 -16.25
N HIS A 223 -9.25 -4.42 -17.13
CA HIS A 223 -9.14 -3.81 -18.43
C HIS A 223 -10.14 -4.46 -19.38
N PRO A 224 -10.81 -3.70 -20.28
CA PRO A 224 -11.83 -4.25 -21.18
C PRO A 224 -11.27 -5.13 -22.29
N LYS A 225 -9.95 -5.18 -22.50
CA LYS A 225 -9.29 -5.99 -23.53
C LYS A 225 -8.10 -6.76 -22.97
#